data_c3083b5ec15900057557cf85075b703a
#
_entry.id   c3083b5ec15900057557cf85075b703a
#
_cell.length_a   1.000
_cell.length_b   1.000
_cell.length_c   1.000
_cell.angle_alpha   90.00
_cell.angle_beta   90.00
_cell.angle_gamma   90.00
#
_symmetry.space_group_name_H-M   'P 1'
#
loop_
_entity.id
_entity.type
_entity.pdbx_description
1 polymer ?
#
loop_
_entity_poly.entity_id
_entity_poly.type
_entity_poly.pdbx_seq_one_letter_code
_entity_poly.pdbx_strand_id
1 'polypeptide(L)'
;MWYAVWVRSGQEDRVMELCKTFHHYHPDAYEECFIPTYEKYRKVKGQPTKQLAHLFPGYLFFVSDHPQELQKLLKRIPEFAKTLGDDDGAIPLYQEEVEFLQKYTGEERILKMSEGYLVGSNLVVTDGPLKDYQGKVMKIDRHKRTAVLGLDFLGRKTKVTVGLEVVRKV
;
A
#
# COMPACT_ATOMS: atom_id res chain seq x y z
N MET A 1 -14.19 8.26 6.80
CA MET A 1 -13.49 8.54 5.53
C MET A 1 -12.06 8.03 5.61
N TRP A 2 -11.45 7.80 4.47
CA TRP A 2 -10.08 7.34 4.37
C TRP A 2 -9.19 8.43 3.79
N TYR A 3 -7.97 8.54 4.32
CA TYR A 3 -7.00 9.56 3.93
C TYR A 3 -5.64 8.94 3.69
N ALA A 4 -4.90 9.48 2.72
CA ALA A 4 -3.48 9.19 2.53
C ALA A 4 -2.67 10.41 2.94
N VAL A 5 -1.54 10.18 3.59
CA VAL A 5 -0.62 11.24 4.01
C VAL A 5 0.76 10.89 3.51
N TRP A 6 1.39 11.83 2.81
CA TRP A 6 2.74 11.63 2.32
C TRP A 6 3.76 11.71 3.45
N VAL A 7 4.69 10.76 3.45
CA VAL A 7 5.85 10.75 4.33
C VAL A 7 7.12 10.49 3.52
N ARG A 8 8.25 10.84 4.07
CA ARG A 8 9.53 10.55 3.43
C ARG A 8 9.72 9.04 3.32
N SER A 9 10.04 8.56 2.11
CA SER A 9 10.31 7.13 1.87
C SER A 9 11.38 6.61 2.80
N GLY A 10 11.12 5.46 3.41
CA GLY A 10 11.98 4.86 4.43
C GLY A 10 11.64 5.27 5.86
N GLN A 11 10.75 6.24 6.04
CA GLN A 11 10.33 6.72 7.37
C GLN A 11 8.91 6.28 7.74
N GLU A 12 8.23 5.52 6.88
CA GLU A 12 6.82 5.17 7.04
C GLU A 12 6.54 4.47 8.37
N ASP A 13 7.30 3.43 8.69
CA ASP A 13 7.09 2.66 9.93
C ASP A 13 7.36 3.50 11.19
N ARG A 14 8.43 4.30 11.15
CA ARG A 14 8.77 5.20 12.26
C ARG A 14 7.68 6.24 12.49
N VAL A 15 7.20 6.86 11.43
CA VAL A 15 6.16 7.88 11.53
C VAL A 15 4.84 7.26 11.98
N MET A 16 4.52 6.05 11.53
CA MET A 16 3.35 5.32 12.01
C MET A 16 3.41 5.08 13.54
N GLU A 17 4.57 4.68 14.06
CA GLU A 17 4.74 4.50 15.50
C GLU A 17 4.56 5.82 16.27
N LEU A 18 5.06 6.93 15.72
CA LEU A 18 4.82 8.25 16.30
C LEU A 18 3.33 8.61 16.32
N CYS A 19 2.62 8.32 15.23
CA CYS A 19 1.17 8.53 15.17
C CYS A 19 0.45 7.73 16.26
N LYS A 20 0.82 6.48 16.48
CA LYS A 20 0.25 5.64 17.55
C LYS A 20 0.53 6.21 18.94
N THR A 21 1.74 6.72 19.16
CA THR A 21 2.12 7.36 20.43
C THR A 21 1.28 8.60 20.67
N PHE A 22 1.17 9.49 19.70
CA PHE A 22 0.39 10.71 19.84
C PHE A 22 -1.12 10.49 19.85
N HIS A 23 -1.60 9.35 19.36
CA HIS A 23 -3.01 8.98 19.41
C HIS A 23 -3.55 8.95 20.83
N HIS A 24 -2.70 8.64 21.81
CA HIS A 24 -3.06 8.68 23.22
C HIS A 24 -3.55 10.08 23.64
N TYR A 25 -2.99 11.14 23.07
CA TYR A 25 -3.38 12.52 23.37
C TYR A 25 -4.50 13.05 22.47
N HIS A 26 -4.78 12.35 21.37
CA HIS A 26 -5.80 12.71 20.39
C HIS A 26 -6.60 11.45 20.01
N PRO A 27 -7.36 10.87 20.96
CA PRO A 27 -7.99 9.57 20.75
C PRO A 27 -9.04 9.55 19.64
N ASP A 28 -9.61 10.71 19.31
CA ASP A 28 -10.61 10.84 18.25
C ASP A 28 -10.00 11.14 16.86
N ALA A 29 -8.66 11.24 16.77
CA ALA A 29 -8.00 11.63 15.52
C ALA A 29 -8.21 10.60 14.42
N TYR A 30 -8.18 9.31 14.74
CA TYR A 30 -8.38 8.24 13.76
C TYR A 30 -8.84 6.95 14.42
N GLU A 31 -9.51 6.11 13.64
CA GLU A 31 -9.88 4.75 14.03
C GLU A 31 -8.77 3.76 13.71
N GLU A 32 -8.11 3.95 12.57
CA GLU A 32 -7.03 3.09 12.10
C GLU A 32 -5.95 3.94 11.41
N CYS A 33 -4.69 3.62 11.69
CA CYS A 33 -3.52 4.09 10.96
C CYS A 33 -2.77 2.87 10.43
N PHE A 34 -2.54 2.79 9.13
CA PHE A 34 -1.94 1.60 8.53
C PHE A 34 -1.05 1.92 7.34
N ILE A 35 -0.17 0.98 7.03
CA ILE A 35 0.65 0.96 5.82
C ILE A 35 0.26 -0.30 5.06
N PRO A 36 -0.44 -0.20 3.92
CA PRO A 36 -0.73 -1.39 3.13
C PRO A 36 0.55 -2.01 2.59
N THR A 37 0.64 -3.33 2.67
CA THR A 37 1.80 -4.10 2.25
C THR A 37 1.41 -5.15 1.21
N TYR A 38 2.40 -5.71 0.54
CA TYR A 38 2.23 -6.87 -0.33
C TYR A 38 3.22 -7.97 0.03
N GLU A 39 2.84 -9.20 -0.23
CA GLU A 39 3.71 -10.35 -0.04
C GLU A 39 4.71 -10.48 -1.18
N LYS A 40 5.96 -10.70 -0.84
CA LYS A 40 7.01 -11.04 -1.81
C LYS A 40 7.94 -12.11 -1.24
N TYR A 41 8.72 -12.74 -2.12
CA TYR A 41 9.77 -13.65 -1.70
C TYR A 41 11.13 -12.97 -1.74
N ARG A 42 11.94 -13.27 -0.73
CA ARG A 42 13.34 -12.88 -0.67
C ARG A 42 14.15 -14.10 -0.24
N LYS A 43 15.31 -14.29 -0.84
CA LYS A 43 16.23 -15.34 -0.39
C LYS A 43 16.91 -14.90 0.92
N VAL A 44 16.74 -15.72 1.95
CA VAL A 44 17.42 -15.58 3.23
C VAL A 44 18.17 -16.88 3.45
N LYS A 45 19.52 -16.80 3.53
CA LYS A 45 20.40 -17.98 3.65
C LYS A 45 20.12 -19.03 2.55
N GLY A 46 19.89 -18.58 1.33
CA GLY A 46 19.61 -19.45 0.17
C GLY A 46 18.19 -19.99 0.08
N GLN A 47 17.34 -19.73 1.06
CA GLN A 47 15.94 -20.19 1.08
C GLN A 47 14.98 -19.07 0.72
N PRO A 48 13.98 -19.34 -0.14
CA PRO A 48 12.93 -18.37 -0.41
C PRO A 48 12.08 -18.14 0.85
N THR A 49 12.05 -16.91 1.33
CA THR A 49 11.31 -16.52 2.53
C THR A 49 10.30 -15.44 2.18
N LYS A 50 9.05 -15.67 2.59
CA LYS A 50 7.99 -14.69 2.37
C LYS A 50 8.18 -13.49 3.29
N GLN A 51 8.15 -12.29 2.71
CA GLN A 51 8.29 -11.01 3.40
C GLN A 51 7.23 -10.05 2.94
N LEU A 52 7.03 -8.98 3.71
CA LEU A 52 6.12 -7.90 3.37
C LEU A 52 6.92 -6.67 2.92
N ALA A 53 6.40 -5.98 1.91
CA ALA A 53 6.94 -4.71 1.44
C ALA A 53 5.81 -3.70 1.31
N HIS A 54 6.12 -2.42 1.36
CA HIS A 54 5.12 -1.37 1.25
C HIS A 54 4.50 -1.35 -0.15
N LEU A 55 3.16 -1.39 -0.20
CA LEU A 55 2.41 -1.35 -1.45
C LEU A 55 2.47 0.05 -2.09
N PHE A 56 2.41 1.09 -1.25
CA PHE A 56 2.50 2.50 -1.65
C PHE A 56 3.60 3.19 -0.85
N PRO A 57 4.87 3.04 -1.26
CA PRO A 57 5.98 3.68 -0.55
C PRO A 57 5.81 5.20 -0.46
N GLY A 58 6.09 5.76 0.70
CA GLY A 58 5.96 7.20 0.95
C GLY A 58 4.59 7.63 1.45
N TYR A 59 3.70 6.70 1.79
CA TYR A 59 2.36 7.04 2.28
C TYR A 59 1.98 6.27 3.54
N LEU A 60 1.29 6.99 4.44
CA LEU A 60 0.50 6.41 5.53
C LEU A 60 -0.97 6.58 5.20
N PHE A 61 -1.79 5.66 5.68
CA PHE A 61 -3.23 5.69 5.48
C PHE A 61 -3.95 5.77 6.82
N PHE A 62 -5.01 6.55 6.84
CA PHE A 62 -5.83 6.77 8.04
C PHE A 62 -7.30 6.55 7.73
N VAL A 63 -8.00 5.92 8.66
CA VAL A 63 -9.46 5.90 8.68
C VAL A 63 -9.89 6.84 9.79
N SER A 64 -10.63 7.88 9.46
CA SER A 64 -11.04 8.92 10.42
C SER A 64 -12.38 9.53 10.04
N ASP A 65 -13.20 9.77 11.06
CA ASP A 65 -14.43 10.57 10.95
C ASP A 65 -14.25 11.99 11.51
N HIS A 66 -13.04 12.30 12.01
CA HIS A 66 -12.71 13.58 12.62
C HIS A 66 -11.46 14.18 11.95
N PRO A 67 -11.58 14.71 10.72
CA PRO A 67 -10.43 15.20 9.97
C PRO A 67 -9.67 16.33 10.66
N GLN A 68 -10.37 17.17 11.43
CA GLN A 68 -9.72 18.26 12.18
C GLN A 68 -8.86 17.74 13.32
N GLU A 69 -9.34 16.70 14.03
CA GLU A 69 -8.56 16.06 15.09
C GLU A 69 -7.36 15.30 14.50
N LEU A 70 -7.55 14.64 13.35
CA LEU A 70 -6.45 14.02 12.61
C LEU A 70 -5.38 15.05 12.25
N GLN A 71 -5.80 16.21 11.73
CA GLN A 71 -4.88 17.29 11.36
C GLN A 71 -4.11 17.81 12.56
N LYS A 72 -4.75 17.97 13.72
CA LYS A 72 -4.08 18.38 14.97
C LYS A 72 -3.01 17.37 15.38
N LEU A 73 -3.31 16.08 15.28
CA LEU A 73 -2.35 15.02 15.56
C LEU A 73 -1.15 15.09 14.61
N LEU A 74 -1.40 15.20 13.30
CA LEU A 74 -0.34 15.25 12.29
C LEU A 74 0.59 16.44 12.49
N LYS A 75 0.06 17.59 12.87
CA LYS A 75 0.86 18.81 13.16
C LYS A 75 1.82 18.64 14.34
N ARG A 76 1.59 17.69 15.23
CA ARG A 76 2.49 17.39 16.36
C ARG A 76 3.71 16.57 15.95
N ILE A 77 3.68 15.99 14.76
CA ILE A 77 4.77 15.14 14.27
C ILE A 77 5.64 16.00 13.34
N PRO A 78 6.92 16.26 13.71
CA PRO A 78 7.78 17.19 12.96
C PRO A 78 7.95 16.80 11.49
N GLU A 79 7.95 15.52 11.18
CA GLU A 79 8.07 14.99 9.82
C GLU A 79 6.93 15.48 8.92
N PHE A 80 5.71 15.59 9.45
CA PHE A 80 4.56 16.12 8.73
C PHE A 80 4.53 17.64 8.67
N ALA A 81 5.02 18.32 9.70
CA ALA A 81 5.02 19.79 9.76
C ALA A 81 5.80 20.43 8.61
N LYS A 82 6.79 19.71 8.07
CA LYS A 82 7.57 20.17 6.92
C LYS A 82 6.87 19.93 5.57
N THR A 83 5.94 19.00 5.52
CA THR A 83 5.26 18.58 4.29
C THR A 83 3.88 19.19 4.14
N LEU A 84 3.25 19.56 5.26
CA LEU A 84 1.88 20.07 5.26
C LEU A 84 1.79 21.53 4.80
N GLY A 85 2.83 22.33 4.98
CA GLY A 85 2.80 23.74 4.59
C GLY A 85 1.50 24.42 5.05
N ASP A 86 0.87 25.13 4.13
CA ASP A 86 -0.46 25.73 4.34
C ASP A 86 -1.61 24.79 3.93
N ASP A 87 -1.29 23.66 3.31
CA ASP A 87 -2.26 22.65 2.90
C ASP A 87 -2.45 21.59 4.00
N ASP A 88 -3.63 20.99 4.03
CA ASP A 88 -4.03 20.02 5.05
C ASP A 88 -3.23 18.70 5.02
N GLY A 89 -2.45 18.46 3.99
CA GLY A 89 -1.53 17.32 3.86
C GLY A 89 -2.16 15.94 3.82
N ALA A 90 -3.39 15.81 4.25
CA ALA A 90 -4.16 14.58 4.20
C ALA A 90 -5.02 14.59 2.93
N ILE A 91 -4.79 13.62 2.05
CA ILE A 91 -5.50 13.48 0.77
C ILE A 91 -6.67 12.52 0.98
N PRO A 92 -7.92 12.99 0.86
CA PRO A 92 -9.06 12.08 0.94
C PRO A 92 -9.04 11.10 -0.24
N LEU A 93 -9.29 9.82 0.03
CA LEU A 93 -9.35 8.80 -1.00
C LEU A 93 -10.70 8.82 -1.70
N TYR A 94 -10.68 8.55 -3.00
CA TYR A 94 -11.91 8.28 -3.75
C TYR A 94 -12.51 6.93 -3.34
N GLN A 95 -13.81 6.77 -3.56
CA GLN A 95 -14.51 5.54 -3.18
C GLN A 95 -13.89 4.29 -3.81
N GLU A 96 -13.48 4.38 -5.07
CA GLU A 96 -12.85 3.27 -5.79
C GLU A 96 -11.51 2.86 -5.18
N GLU A 97 -10.77 3.83 -4.64
CA GLU A 97 -9.48 3.56 -3.97
C GLU A 97 -9.69 2.87 -2.62
N VAL A 98 -10.71 3.29 -1.87
CA VAL A 98 -11.11 2.64 -0.62
C VAL A 98 -11.54 1.20 -0.88
N GLU A 99 -12.38 0.99 -1.89
CA GLU A 99 -12.85 -0.35 -2.28
C GLU A 99 -11.70 -1.26 -2.69
N PHE A 100 -10.73 -0.73 -3.45
CA PHE A 100 -9.53 -1.46 -3.81
C PHE A 100 -8.78 -1.95 -2.57
N LEU A 101 -8.50 -1.05 -1.63
CA LEU A 101 -7.79 -1.40 -0.41
C LEU A 101 -8.57 -2.40 0.45
N GLN A 102 -9.86 -2.17 0.65
CA GLN A 102 -10.70 -3.09 1.44
C GLN A 102 -10.77 -4.48 0.83
N LYS A 103 -11.03 -4.56 -0.48
CA LYS A 103 -11.24 -5.84 -1.17
C LYS A 103 -9.94 -6.64 -1.28
N TYR A 104 -8.83 -6.00 -1.64
CA TYR A 104 -7.61 -6.71 -2.02
C TYR A 104 -6.59 -6.85 -0.89
N THR A 105 -6.62 -5.97 0.10
CA THR A 105 -5.73 -6.09 1.26
C THR A 105 -6.40 -6.66 2.51
N GLY A 106 -7.73 -6.69 2.55
CA GLY A 106 -8.49 -7.22 3.68
C GLY A 106 -8.25 -6.46 4.99
N GLU A 107 -8.61 -7.07 6.10
CA GLU A 107 -8.43 -6.47 7.44
C GLU A 107 -6.96 -6.40 7.86
N GLU A 108 -6.14 -7.31 7.37
CA GLU A 108 -4.70 -7.34 7.66
C GLU A 108 -3.91 -6.27 6.88
N ARG A 109 -4.52 -5.62 5.91
CA ARG A 109 -3.89 -4.65 5.02
C ARG A 109 -2.71 -5.21 4.23
N ILE A 110 -2.84 -6.47 3.82
CA ILE A 110 -1.81 -7.21 3.06
C ILE A 110 -2.39 -7.68 1.74
N LEU A 111 -1.77 -7.26 0.64
CA LEU A 111 -2.07 -7.79 -0.68
C LEU A 111 -1.31 -9.10 -0.84
N LYS A 112 -2.05 -10.22 -0.85
CA LYS A 112 -1.47 -11.56 -0.93
C LYS A 112 -0.81 -11.81 -2.28
N MET A 113 0.08 -12.81 -2.32
CA MET A 113 0.72 -13.29 -3.54
C MET A 113 -0.32 -13.78 -4.54
N SER A 114 -0.14 -13.44 -5.80
CA SER A 114 -0.90 -14.03 -6.90
C SER A 114 -0.10 -15.12 -7.57
N GLU A 115 -0.77 -15.99 -8.29
CA GLU A 115 -0.20 -17.12 -9.01
C GLU A 115 -0.74 -17.15 -10.44
N GLY A 116 0.10 -17.50 -11.39
CA GLY A 116 -0.31 -17.57 -12.77
C GLY A 116 0.71 -18.28 -13.65
N TYR A 117 0.45 -18.29 -14.96
CA TYR A 117 1.36 -18.85 -15.96
C TYR A 117 1.38 -17.96 -17.20
N LEU A 118 2.37 -18.17 -18.04
CA LEU A 118 2.51 -17.46 -19.30
C LEU A 118 2.15 -18.37 -20.48
N VAL A 119 1.34 -17.84 -21.40
CA VAL A 119 1.10 -18.42 -22.73
C VAL A 119 1.81 -17.51 -23.72
N GLY A 120 3.00 -17.88 -24.16
CA GLY A 120 3.88 -16.94 -24.88
C GLY A 120 4.26 -15.78 -23.98
N SER A 121 3.88 -14.56 -24.37
CA SER A 121 4.05 -13.34 -23.57
C SER A 121 2.80 -12.96 -22.76
N ASN A 122 1.72 -13.71 -22.89
CA ASN A 122 0.44 -13.41 -22.24
C ASN A 122 0.36 -14.05 -20.86
N LEU A 123 0.09 -13.23 -19.84
CA LEU A 123 -0.11 -13.69 -18.48
C LEU A 123 -1.55 -14.17 -18.29
N VAL A 124 -1.70 -15.36 -17.68
CA VAL A 124 -2.98 -15.87 -17.21
C VAL A 124 -2.87 -16.06 -15.70
N VAL A 125 -3.59 -15.24 -14.94
CA VAL A 125 -3.62 -15.32 -13.48
C VAL A 125 -4.67 -16.35 -13.07
N THR A 126 -4.25 -17.36 -12.30
CA THR A 126 -5.11 -18.44 -11.85
C THR A 126 -5.64 -18.22 -10.44
N ASP A 127 -4.90 -17.53 -9.59
CA ASP A 127 -5.26 -17.28 -8.20
C ASP A 127 -4.69 -15.97 -7.70
N GLY A 128 -5.36 -15.37 -6.74
CA GLY A 128 -4.92 -14.16 -6.06
C GLY A 128 -5.51 -12.87 -6.61
N PRO A 129 -5.15 -11.73 -5.98
CA PRO A 129 -5.76 -10.43 -6.29
C PRO A 129 -5.52 -9.93 -7.71
N LEU A 130 -4.44 -10.35 -8.37
CA LEU A 130 -4.16 -9.94 -9.75
C LEU A 130 -5.15 -10.51 -10.78
N LYS A 131 -5.98 -11.46 -10.40
CA LYS A 131 -6.98 -12.05 -11.30
C LYS A 131 -7.90 -10.98 -11.90
N ASP A 132 -8.29 -9.99 -11.10
CA ASP A 132 -9.14 -8.88 -11.55
C ASP A 132 -8.34 -7.77 -12.27
N TYR A 133 -7.02 -7.78 -12.18
CA TYR A 133 -6.14 -6.75 -12.73
C TYR A 133 -5.17 -7.25 -13.78
N GLN A 134 -5.43 -8.43 -14.35
CA GLN A 134 -4.55 -9.06 -15.34
C GLN A 134 -4.21 -8.13 -16.51
N GLY A 135 -5.18 -7.36 -17.00
CA GLY A 135 -5.00 -6.37 -18.08
C GLY A 135 -4.25 -5.10 -17.65
N LYS A 136 -3.98 -4.93 -16.37
CA LYS A 136 -3.25 -3.76 -15.82
C LYS A 136 -1.78 -4.08 -15.52
N VAL A 137 -1.35 -5.32 -15.74
CA VAL A 137 0.03 -5.74 -15.53
C VAL A 137 0.90 -5.17 -16.65
N MET A 138 1.86 -4.34 -16.26
CA MET A 138 2.77 -3.65 -17.18
C MET A 138 4.09 -4.39 -17.37
N LYS A 139 4.56 -5.07 -16.31
CA LYS A 139 5.85 -5.75 -16.29
C LYS A 139 5.80 -6.94 -15.34
N ILE A 140 6.52 -7.99 -15.68
CA ILE A 140 6.66 -9.20 -14.84
C ILE A 140 8.15 -9.44 -14.62
N ASP A 141 8.54 -9.64 -13.36
CA ASP A 141 9.87 -10.08 -12.98
C ASP A 141 9.76 -11.47 -12.36
N ARG A 142 10.07 -12.50 -13.15
CA ARG A 142 9.96 -13.90 -12.71
C ARG A 142 10.99 -14.25 -11.64
N HIS A 143 12.16 -13.64 -11.70
CA HIS A 143 13.23 -13.89 -10.74
C HIS A 143 12.87 -13.35 -9.36
N LYS A 144 12.36 -12.14 -9.31
CA LYS A 144 11.90 -11.50 -8.07
C LYS A 144 10.51 -11.95 -7.65
N ARG A 145 9.79 -12.66 -8.52
CA ARG A 145 8.39 -13.10 -8.31
C ARG A 145 7.48 -11.91 -8.02
N THR A 146 7.60 -10.88 -8.85
CA THR A 146 6.81 -9.66 -8.75
C THR A 146 6.26 -9.25 -10.11
N ALA A 147 5.23 -8.41 -10.06
CA ALA A 147 4.69 -7.73 -11.22
C ALA A 147 4.47 -6.26 -10.89
N VAL A 148 4.47 -5.41 -11.91
CA VAL A 148 4.14 -4.01 -11.78
C VAL A 148 2.77 -3.78 -12.40
N LEU A 149 1.86 -3.20 -11.62
CA LEU A 149 0.52 -2.77 -12.05
C LEU A 149 0.52 -1.28 -12.34
N GLY A 150 -0.22 -0.87 -13.38
CA GLY A 150 -0.60 0.53 -13.60
C GLY A 150 -2.00 0.75 -13.06
N LEU A 151 -2.14 1.59 -12.05
CA LEU A 151 -3.42 1.92 -11.43
C LEU A 151 -3.63 3.42 -11.39
N ASP A 152 -4.89 3.84 -11.41
CA ASP A 152 -5.24 5.21 -11.06
C ASP A 152 -5.42 5.25 -9.54
N PHE A 153 -4.48 5.90 -8.85
CA PHE A 153 -4.48 5.96 -7.39
C PHE A 153 -3.89 7.29 -6.91
N LEU A 154 -4.48 7.85 -5.88
CA LEU A 154 -4.10 9.16 -5.33
C LEU A 154 -4.19 10.28 -6.39
N GLY A 155 -5.21 10.19 -7.25
CA GLY A 155 -5.48 11.18 -8.30
C GLY A 155 -4.51 11.17 -9.48
N ARG A 156 -3.69 10.12 -9.63
CA ARG A 156 -2.70 10.02 -10.70
C ARG A 156 -2.45 8.58 -11.13
N LYS A 157 -1.81 8.41 -12.29
CA LYS A 157 -1.29 7.11 -12.75
C LYS A 157 -0.19 6.67 -11.81
N THR A 158 -0.37 5.53 -11.15
CA THR A 158 0.54 5.01 -10.12
C THR A 158 0.99 3.61 -10.50
N LYS A 159 2.31 3.39 -10.46
CA LYS A 159 2.89 2.05 -10.63
C LYS A 159 3.02 1.39 -9.27
N VAL A 160 2.50 0.18 -9.15
CA VAL A 160 2.46 -0.57 -7.90
C VAL A 160 3.11 -1.92 -8.12
N THR A 161 4.10 -2.27 -7.29
CA THR A 161 4.72 -3.59 -7.31
C THR A 161 3.94 -4.55 -6.42
N VAL A 162 3.67 -5.74 -6.94
CA VAL A 162 2.89 -6.77 -6.24
C VAL A 162 3.55 -8.13 -6.42
N GLY A 163 3.22 -9.10 -5.56
CA GLY A 163 3.73 -10.45 -5.67
C GLY A 163 3.03 -11.24 -6.78
N LEU A 164 3.81 -11.94 -7.59
CA LEU A 164 3.33 -12.85 -8.63
C LEU A 164 4.27 -14.04 -8.78
N GLU A 165 3.76 -15.22 -8.52
CA GLU A 165 4.45 -16.49 -8.81
C GLU A 165 4.04 -16.97 -10.19
N VAL A 166 4.99 -17.04 -11.12
CA VAL A 166 4.78 -17.67 -12.42
C VAL A 166 5.20 -19.14 -12.31
N VAL A 167 4.23 -20.01 -12.18
CA VAL A 167 4.47 -21.43 -11.88
C VAL A 167 4.87 -22.24 -13.10
N ARG A 168 4.41 -21.86 -14.28
CA ARG A 168 4.62 -22.62 -15.50
C ARG A 168 4.48 -21.75 -16.74
N LYS A 169 5.34 -22.01 -17.73
CA LYS A 169 5.19 -21.44 -19.06
C LYS A 169 4.57 -22.51 -19.96
N VAL A 170 3.50 -22.15 -20.60
CA VAL A 170 2.79 -23.04 -21.54
C VAL A 170 3.01 -22.57 -22.96
#